data_85a0e0daa1c6b9e355a4b995e7e20749
#
_entry.id   85a0e0daa1c6b9e355a4b995e7e20749
#
_cell.length_a   1.000
_cell.length_b   1.000
_cell.length_c   1.000
_cell.angle_alpha   90.00
_cell.angle_beta   90.00
_cell.angle_gamma   90.00
#
_symmetry.space_group_name_H-M   'P 1'
#
loop_
_entity.id
_entity.type
_entity.pdbx_description
1 polymer ?
#
loop_
_entity_poly.entity_id
_entity_poly.type
_entity_poly.pdbx_seq_one_letter_code
_entity_poly.pdbx_strand_id
1 'polypeptide(L)'
;MLSPLGETLRRHDPDRFLTVLFAPEARRETLVTLYAFNHELARAREVASQSLLALMRLQWWREVVEGEAKGHEVATPLLAMLADGRLDAGDLLALIEAREAEVDGDFPTLEAWCDWLLAGAGGLAVAAGRALGVTDDGVLRGLRLRGAAYGVAGLLRARLVLGRQGRAPWPTDHLAALDMTAEAAAADPTDARLRDLFAHLAEEGRGFLAEARVLPAPPRAAIAAALPAVLARRDLRHMPSVDPRPRGLGDRLAVTFAGLMGRV
;
A
#
# COMPACT_ATOMS: atom_id res chain seq x y z
N MET A 1 -12.44 13.70 19.03
CA MET A 1 -11.10 13.30 19.55
C MET A 1 -10.63 12.13 18.70
N LEU A 2 -9.35 12.06 18.31
CA LEU A 2 -8.81 10.89 17.59
C LEU A 2 -8.73 9.71 18.56
N SER A 3 -8.98 8.50 18.03
CA SER A 3 -8.69 7.27 18.78
C SER A 3 -7.18 7.06 18.94
N PRO A 4 -6.71 6.23 19.88
CA PRO A 4 -5.30 5.87 19.98
C PRO A 4 -4.73 5.31 18.66
N LEU A 5 -5.50 4.47 17.95
CA LEU A 5 -5.11 3.97 16.61
C LEU A 5 -5.04 5.09 15.57
N GLY A 6 -5.94 6.07 15.63
CA GLY A 6 -5.90 7.25 14.76
C GLY A 6 -4.63 8.07 14.97
N GLU A 7 -4.16 8.21 16.21
CA GLU A 7 -2.89 8.89 16.52
C GLU A 7 -1.68 8.08 16.01
N THR A 8 -1.71 6.76 16.15
CA THR A 8 -0.69 5.86 15.62
C THR A 8 -0.63 5.94 14.10
N LEU A 9 -1.78 5.86 13.42
CA LEU A 9 -1.86 5.99 11.97
C LEU A 9 -1.35 7.36 11.50
N ARG A 10 -1.73 8.45 12.17
CA ARG A 10 -1.27 9.81 11.83
C ARG A 10 0.26 9.92 11.87
N ARG A 11 0.91 9.21 12.79
CA ARG A 11 2.37 9.23 12.97
C ARG A 11 3.09 8.38 11.93
N HIS A 12 2.56 7.20 11.62
CA HIS A 12 3.26 6.19 10.83
C HIS A 12 2.82 6.16 9.36
N ASP A 13 1.57 6.51 9.05
CA ASP A 13 1.05 6.64 7.69
C ASP A 13 0.21 7.93 7.55
N PRO A 14 0.85 9.10 7.58
CA PRO A 14 0.16 10.39 7.49
C PRO A 14 -0.58 10.58 6.16
N ASP A 15 -0.16 9.90 5.09
CA ASP A 15 -0.80 9.96 3.79
C ASP A 15 -2.20 9.33 3.86
N ARG A 16 -2.29 8.07 4.35
CA ARG A 16 -3.58 7.40 4.53
C ARG A 16 -4.42 8.03 5.64
N PHE A 17 -3.80 8.50 6.72
CA PHE A 17 -4.51 9.25 7.74
C PHE A 17 -5.27 10.45 7.16
N LEU A 18 -4.62 11.24 6.30
CA LEU A 18 -5.25 12.38 5.63
C LEU A 18 -6.46 11.92 4.79
N THR A 19 -6.37 10.78 4.10
CA THR A 19 -7.48 10.28 3.26
C THR A 19 -8.66 9.80 4.09
N VAL A 20 -8.44 9.21 5.28
CA VAL A 20 -9.50 8.77 6.19
C VAL A 20 -10.44 9.92 6.58
N LEU A 21 -9.93 11.15 6.66
CA LEU A 21 -10.74 12.31 7.03
C LEU A 21 -11.89 12.60 6.05
N PHE A 22 -11.80 12.09 4.82
CA PHE A 22 -12.83 12.21 3.78
C PHE A 22 -13.82 11.03 3.76
N ALA A 23 -13.65 10.05 4.63
CA ALA A 23 -14.63 8.98 4.80
C ALA A 23 -15.83 9.45 5.63
N PRO A 24 -17.03 8.85 5.45
CA PRO A 24 -18.16 9.03 6.34
C PRO A 24 -17.75 8.77 7.79
N GLU A 25 -18.22 9.60 8.73
CA GLU A 25 -17.81 9.54 10.14
C GLU A 25 -17.94 8.15 10.73
N ALA A 26 -19.07 7.48 10.48
CA ALA A 26 -19.34 6.12 10.98
C ALA A 26 -18.38 5.04 10.43
N ARG A 27 -17.63 5.33 9.38
CA ARG A 27 -16.69 4.40 8.72
C ARG A 27 -15.22 4.74 8.97
N ARG A 28 -14.91 5.90 9.55
CA ARG A 28 -13.53 6.36 9.76
C ARG A 28 -12.72 5.39 10.60
N GLU A 29 -13.30 4.92 11.72
CA GLU A 29 -12.61 3.99 12.62
C GLU A 29 -12.33 2.62 11.95
N THR A 30 -13.21 2.18 11.05
CA THR A 30 -12.97 0.97 10.26
C THR A 30 -11.75 1.14 9.35
N LEU A 31 -11.62 2.27 8.67
CA LEU A 31 -10.43 2.54 7.83
C LEU A 31 -9.16 2.73 8.68
N VAL A 32 -9.26 3.40 9.83
CA VAL A 32 -8.13 3.55 10.76
C VAL A 32 -7.61 2.17 11.19
N THR A 33 -8.52 1.27 11.59
CA THR A 33 -8.16 -0.09 12.00
C THR A 33 -7.56 -0.89 10.85
N LEU A 34 -8.15 -0.83 9.66
CA LEU A 34 -7.62 -1.49 8.45
C LEU A 34 -6.20 -1.00 8.11
N TYR A 35 -5.96 0.30 8.15
CA TYR A 35 -4.65 0.86 7.83
C TYR A 35 -3.62 0.63 8.94
N ALA A 36 -4.04 0.61 10.21
CA ALA A 36 -3.18 0.20 11.31
C ALA A 36 -2.78 -1.28 11.20
N PHE A 37 -3.71 -2.16 10.82
CA PHE A 37 -3.42 -3.56 10.51
C PHE A 37 -2.40 -3.68 9.37
N ASN A 38 -2.61 -2.99 8.24
CA ASN A 38 -1.64 -2.97 7.14
C ASN A 38 -0.25 -2.46 7.58
N HIS A 39 -0.19 -1.48 8.48
CA HIS A 39 1.07 -1.00 9.04
C HIS A 39 1.77 -2.10 9.84
N GLU A 40 1.06 -2.84 10.69
CA GLU A 40 1.61 -3.97 11.44
C GLU A 40 2.12 -5.09 10.53
N LEU A 41 1.42 -5.39 9.43
CA LEU A 41 1.89 -6.34 8.42
C LEU A 41 3.20 -5.86 7.75
N ALA A 42 3.30 -4.58 7.41
CA ALA A 42 4.53 -4.02 6.84
C ALA A 42 5.71 -4.11 7.82
N ARG A 43 5.46 -3.86 9.11
CA ARG A 43 6.48 -3.97 10.16
C ARG A 43 6.99 -5.40 10.37
N ALA A 44 6.22 -6.43 10.01
CA ALA A 44 6.67 -7.81 10.18
C ALA A 44 8.02 -8.06 9.52
N ARG A 45 8.25 -7.50 8.32
CA ARG A 45 9.52 -7.62 7.58
C ARG A 45 10.58 -6.62 8.05
N GLU A 46 10.18 -5.40 8.43
CA GLU A 46 11.10 -4.32 8.79
C GLU A 46 11.87 -4.59 10.10
N VAL A 47 11.19 -5.23 11.08
CA VAL A 47 11.77 -5.49 12.41
C VAL A 47 12.37 -6.91 12.55
N ALA A 48 12.18 -7.77 11.55
CA ALA A 48 12.70 -9.13 11.56
C ALA A 48 14.08 -9.18 10.91
N SER A 49 15.08 -9.64 11.64
CA SER A 49 16.42 -9.88 11.11
C SER A 49 16.51 -11.12 10.22
N GLN A 50 15.51 -12.00 10.29
CA GLN A 50 15.43 -13.27 9.56
C GLN A 50 14.02 -13.41 8.95
N SER A 51 13.95 -13.97 7.74
CA SER A 51 12.68 -14.23 7.03
C SER A 51 11.71 -15.07 7.86
N LEU A 52 12.19 -16.08 8.57
CA LEU A 52 11.37 -16.93 9.44
C LEU A 52 10.63 -16.12 10.52
N LEU A 53 11.28 -15.14 11.15
CA LEU A 53 10.64 -14.31 12.18
C LEU A 53 9.56 -13.40 11.58
N ALA A 54 9.74 -12.94 10.33
CA ALA A 54 8.72 -12.20 9.62
C ALA A 54 7.50 -13.09 9.34
N LEU A 55 7.70 -14.31 8.82
CA LEU A 55 6.63 -15.27 8.57
C LEU A 55 5.88 -15.66 9.85
N MET A 56 6.57 -15.86 10.97
CA MET A 56 5.93 -16.12 12.27
C MET A 56 5.03 -14.97 12.72
N ARG A 57 5.42 -13.70 12.46
CA ARG A 57 4.58 -12.53 12.76
C ARG A 57 3.37 -12.46 11.84
N LEU A 58 3.52 -12.78 10.57
CA LEU A 58 2.41 -12.82 9.62
C LEU A 58 1.45 -13.97 9.97
N GLN A 59 1.97 -15.14 10.37
CA GLN A 59 1.16 -16.24 10.87
C GLN A 59 0.37 -15.83 12.13
N TRP A 60 0.98 -15.09 13.05
CA TRP A 60 0.27 -14.56 14.22
C TRP A 60 -0.92 -13.66 13.83
N TRP A 61 -0.75 -12.83 12.79
CA TRP A 61 -1.85 -12.00 12.27
C TRP A 61 -2.91 -12.84 11.55
N ARG A 62 -2.52 -13.92 10.87
CA ARG A 62 -3.45 -14.88 10.26
C ARG A 62 -4.37 -15.50 11.32
N GLU A 63 -3.79 -15.97 12.41
CA GLU A 63 -4.56 -16.52 13.55
C GLU A 63 -5.53 -15.50 14.15
N VAL A 64 -5.13 -14.22 14.26
CA VAL A 64 -6.04 -13.14 14.68
C VAL A 64 -7.21 -13.00 13.71
N VAL A 65 -6.96 -12.96 12.40
CA VAL A 65 -8.03 -12.82 11.39
C VAL A 65 -8.96 -14.03 11.38
N GLU A 66 -8.45 -15.22 11.68
CA GLU A 66 -9.19 -16.48 11.82
C GLU A 66 -9.97 -16.59 13.13
N GLY A 67 -9.86 -15.59 14.02
CA GLY A 67 -10.71 -15.45 15.20
C GLY A 67 -10.02 -15.65 16.54
N GLU A 68 -8.68 -15.88 16.56
CA GLU A 68 -7.97 -15.99 17.82
C GLU A 68 -7.88 -14.64 18.55
N ALA A 69 -8.43 -14.57 19.75
CA ALA A 69 -8.35 -13.39 20.58
C ALA A 69 -6.94 -13.22 21.16
N LYS A 70 -6.23 -12.21 20.69
CA LYS A 70 -4.88 -11.87 21.15
C LYS A 70 -4.87 -10.42 21.67
N GLY A 71 -4.29 -10.21 22.85
CA GLY A 71 -4.20 -8.89 23.48
C GLY A 71 -3.25 -7.97 22.73
N HIS A 72 -3.77 -7.20 21.78
CA HIS A 72 -2.99 -6.24 21.00
C HIS A 72 -3.87 -5.04 20.60
N GLU A 73 -3.29 -3.84 20.59
CA GLU A 73 -4.04 -2.58 20.35
C GLU A 73 -4.77 -2.53 18.99
N VAL A 74 -4.24 -3.23 17.97
CA VAL A 74 -4.86 -3.34 16.64
C VAL A 74 -5.74 -4.59 16.53
N ALA A 75 -5.33 -5.73 17.11
CA ALA A 75 -6.05 -6.99 16.97
C ALA A 75 -7.44 -6.94 17.59
N THR A 76 -7.57 -6.33 18.77
CA THR A 76 -8.86 -6.23 19.47
C THR A 76 -9.93 -5.50 18.65
N PRO A 77 -9.70 -4.26 18.16
CA PRO A 77 -10.69 -3.60 17.29
C PRO A 77 -10.85 -4.28 15.93
N LEU A 78 -9.81 -4.93 15.39
CA LEU A 78 -9.89 -5.69 14.14
C LEU A 78 -10.89 -6.84 14.25
N LEU A 79 -10.79 -7.64 15.31
CA LEU A 79 -11.72 -8.74 15.61
C LEU A 79 -13.16 -8.24 15.76
N ALA A 80 -13.37 -7.13 16.47
CA ALA A 80 -14.69 -6.54 16.60
C ALA A 80 -15.29 -6.14 15.24
N MET A 81 -14.45 -5.58 14.33
CA MET A 81 -14.91 -5.17 13.01
C MET A 81 -15.16 -6.35 12.06
N LEU A 82 -14.44 -7.45 12.22
CA LEU A 82 -14.72 -8.71 11.53
C LEU A 82 -16.04 -9.31 12.01
N ALA A 83 -16.26 -9.38 13.32
CA ALA A 83 -17.49 -9.89 13.90
C ALA A 83 -18.74 -9.07 13.50
N ASP A 84 -18.59 -7.74 13.38
CA ASP A 84 -19.63 -6.82 12.91
C ASP A 84 -19.83 -6.83 11.37
N GLY A 85 -19.02 -7.59 10.61
CA GLY A 85 -19.06 -7.60 9.14
C GLY A 85 -18.66 -6.26 8.50
N ARG A 86 -17.92 -5.40 9.22
CA ARG A 86 -17.38 -4.13 8.69
C ARG A 86 -16.09 -4.31 7.91
N LEU A 87 -15.35 -5.38 8.17
CA LEU A 87 -14.20 -5.84 7.42
C LEU A 87 -14.42 -7.28 6.97
N ASP A 88 -13.86 -7.66 5.85
CA ASP A 88 -13.92 -8.99 5.27
C ASP A 88 -12.66 -9.79 5.59
N ALA A 89 -12.80 -10.98 6.15
CA ALA A 89 -11.66 -11.82 6.53
C ALA A 89 -10.84 -12.26 5.31
N GLY A 90 -11.49 -12.54 4.18
CA GLY A 90 -10.81 -12.92 2.93
C GLY A 90 -9.91 -11.81 2.40
N ASP A 91 -10.37 -10.56 2.44
CA ASP A 91 -9.54 -9.41 2.07
C ASP A 91 -8.31 -9.29 2.99
N LEU A 92 -8.47 -9.50 4.29
CA LEU A 92 -7.36 -9.39 5.25
C LEU A 92 -6.36 -10.53 5.10
N LEU A 93 -6.83 -11.76 4.87
CA LEU A 93 -5.98 -12.92 4.59
C LEU A 93 -5.18 -12.73 3.30
N ALA A 94 -5.81 -12.22 2.24
CA ALA A 94 -5.11 -11.91 0.99
C ALA A 94 -4.01 -10.84 1.16
N LEU A 95 -4.21 -9.86 2.07
CA LEU A 95 -3.16 -8.90 2.42
C LEU A 95 -1.99 -9.55 3.15
N ILE A 96 -2.24 -10.53 4.02
CA ILE A 96 -1.20 -11.31 4.69
C ILE A 96 -0.40 -12.11 3.67
N GLU A 97 -1.07 -12.82 2.74
CA GLU A 97 -0.43 -13.58 1.66
C GLU A 97 0.49 -12.70 0.79
N ALA A 98 0.02 -11.51 0.42
CA ALA A 98 0.85 -10.56 -0.32
C ALA A 98 2.09 -10.11 0.47
N ARG A 99 2.02 -10.06 1.80
CA ARG A 99 3.18 -9.77 2.65
C ARG A 99 4.11 -10.97 2.83
N GLU A 100 3.58 -12.19 2.83
CA GLU A 100 4.39 -13.43 2.85
C GLU A 100 5.23 -13.50 1.56
N ALA A 101 4.65 -13.23 0.40
CA ALA A 101 5.38 -13.13 -0.87
C ALA A 101 6.50 -12.07 -0.86
N GLU A 102 6.30 -10.96 -0.13
CA GLU A 102 7.32 -9.92 0.06
C GLU A 102 8.50 -10.38 0.94
N VAL A 103 8.28 -11.35 1.84
CA VAL A 103 9.34 -11.82 2.75
C VAL A 103 10.47 -12.48 1.97
N ASP A 104 10.17 -13.28 0.98
CA ASP A 104 11.16 -13.88 0.08
C ASP A 104 11.78 -12.83 -0.84
N GLY A 105 11.00 -11.81 -1.22
CA GLY A 105 11.46 -10.63 -1.96
C GLY A 105 11.93 -10.93 -3.38
N ASP A 106 11.66 -12.14 -3.87
CA ASP A 106 12.02 -12.57 -5.22
C ASP A 106 10.82 -12.39 -6.17
N PHE A 107 10.93 -11.40 -7.04
CA PHE A 107 9.96 -11.15 -8.11
C PHE A 107 10.65 -11.48 -9.44
N PRO A 108 10.49 -12.71 -9.97
CA PRO A 108 11.26 -13.20 -11.11
C PRO A 108 11.03 -12.37 -12.38
N THR A 109 9.84 -11.79 -12.55
CA THR A 109 9.46 -11.00 -13.71
C THR A 109 8.75 -9.70 -13.32
N LEU A 110 8.69 -8.76 -14.26
CA LEU A 110 7.89 -7.55 -14.10
C LEU A 110 6.41 -7.88 -13.85
N GLU A 111 5.86 -8.89 -14.52
CA GLU A 111 4.47 -9.35 -14.32
C GLU A 111 4.24 -9.80 -12.87
N ALA A 112 5.10 -10.67 -12.34
CA ALA A 112 5.02 -11.13 -10.95
C ALA A 112 5.11 -9.97 -9.94
N TRP A 113 5.95 -8.97 -10.23
CA TRP A 113 6.06 -7.76 -9.43
C TRP A 113 4.79 -6.90 -9.48
N CYS A 114 4.18 -6.75 -10.66
CA CYS A 114 2.91 -6.05 -10.83
C CYS A 114 1.78 -6.78 -10.10
N ASP A 115 1.71 -8.11 -10.22
CA ASP A 115 0.70 -8.93 -9.54
C ASP A 115 0.80 -8.82 -8.01
N TRP A 116 2.02 -8.83 -7.47
CA TRP A 116 2.24 -8.59 -6.06
C TRP A 116 1.71 -7.22 -5.61
N LEU A 117 1.94 -6.16 -6.38
CA LEU A 117 1.42 -4.83 -6.07
C LEU A 117 -0.10 -4.75 -6.17
N LEU A 118 -0.69 -5.43 -7.15
CA LEU A 118 -2.15 -5.55 -7.31
C LEU A 118 -2.78 -6.32 -6.15
N ALA A 119 -2.10 -7.37 -5.64
CA ALA A 119 -2.56 -8.13 -4.48
C ALA A 119 -2.40 -7.33 -3.18
N GLY A 120 -1.24 -6.72 -2.94
CA GLY A 120 -0.91 -6.01 -1.70
C GLY A 120 -1.52 -4.61 -1.64
N ALA A 121 -0.88 -3.63 -2.26
CA ALA A 121 -1.34 -2.24 -2.22
C ALA A 121 -2.71 -2.04 -2.91
N GLY A 122 -2.95 -2.78 -4.01
CA GLY A 122 -4.23 -2.84 -4.70
C GLY A 122 -5.31 -3.51 -3.86
N GLY A 123 -5.00 -4.65 -3.23
CA GLY A 123 -5.89 -5.36 -2.31
C GLY A 123 -6.32 -4.49 -1.13
N LEU A 124 -5.40 -3.72 -0.55
CA LEU A 124 -5.72 -2.78 0.52
C LEU A 124 -6.72 -1.70 0.08
N ALA A 125 -6.60 -1.19 -1.14
CA ALA A 125 -7.56 -0.21 -1.66
C ALA A 125 -8.94 -0.84 -1.92
N VAL A 126 -8.99 -2.12 -2.31
CA VAL A 126 -10.24 -2.90 -2.43
C VAL A 126 -10.87 -3.09 -1.07
N ALA A 127 -10.13 -3.58 -0.07
CA ALA A 127 -10.61 -3.75 1.31
C ALA A 127 -11.16 -2.44 1.88
N ALA A 128 -10.47 -1.31 1.65
CA ALA A 128 -10.95 0.01 2.05
C ALA A 128 -12.25 0.40 1.31
N GLY A 129 -12.36 0.09 0.01
CA GLY A 129 -13.58 0.31 -0.77
C GLY A 129 -14.77 -0.48 -0.23
N ARG A 130 -14.59 -1.77 0.04
CA ARG A 130 -15.62 -2.63 0.64
C ARG A 130 -16.04 -2.15 2.03
N ALA A 131 -15.07 -1.78 2.87
CA ALA A 131 -15.34 -1.19 4.19
C ALA A 131 -16.17 0.09 4.09
N LEU A 132 -16.09 0.83 2.98
CA LEU A 132 -16.91 2.00 2.67
C LEU A 132 -18.21 1.68 1.92
N GLY A 133 -18.53 0.40 1.72
CA GLY A 133 -19.78 -0.07 1.13
C GLY A 133 -19.77 -0.23 -0.39
N VAL A 134 -18.60 -0.28 -1.03
CA VAL A 134 -18.51 -0.57 -2.48
C VAL A 134 -18.70 -2.04 -2.73
N THR A 135 -19.64 -2.37 -3.61
CA THR A 135 -19.94 -3.74 -4.07
C THR A 135 -19.80 -3.92 -5.59
N ASP A 136 -19.67 -2.81 -6.34
CA ASP A 136 -19.50 -2.85 -7.80
C ASP A 136 -18.08 -3.30 -8.16
N ASP A 137 -17.97 -4.40 -8.93
CA ASP A 137 -16.69 -5.00 -9.31
C ASP A 137 -15.84 -4.08 -10.19
N GLY A 138 -16.46 -3.25 -11.04
CA GLY A 138 -15.75 -2.28 -11.88
C GLY A 138 -15.10 -1.19 -11.03
N VAL A 139 -15.82 -0.69 -10.01
CA VAL A 139 -15.28 0.27 -9.03
C VAL A 139 -14.16 -0.37 -8.22
N LEU A 140 -14.35 -1.62 -7.72
CA LEU A 140 -13.32 -2.34 -6.95
C LEU A 140 -12.07 -2.59 -7.79
N ARG A 141 -12.22 -2.98 -9.07
CA ARG A 141 -11.09 -3.10 -10.00
C ARG A 141 -10.37 -1.76 -10.18
N GLY A 142 -11.10 -0.66 -10.34
CA GLY A 142 -10.53 0.68 -10.41
C GLY A 142 -9.78 1.09 -9.14
N LEU A 143 -10.26 0.70 -7.95
CA LEU A 143 -9.58 0.91 -6.68
C LEU A 143 -8.30 0.08 -6.59
N ARG A 144 -8.32 -1.19 -7.02
CA ARG A 144 -7.16 -2.08 -7.06
C ARG A 144 -6.01 -1.45 -7.87
N LEU A 145 -6.30 -0.99 -9.08
CA LEU A 145 -5.30 -0.33 -9.94
C LEU A 145 -4.75 0.97 -9.31
N ARG A 146 -5.61 1.79 -8.72
CA ARG A 146 -5.19 3.01 -8.01
C ARG A 146 -4.31 2.70 -6.80
N GLY A 147 -4.65 1.64 -6.06
CA GLY A 147 -3.84 1.15 -4.95
C GLY A 147 -2.48 0.63 -5.40
N ALA A 148 -2.43 -0.17 -6.47
CA ALA A 148 -1.18 -0.66 -7.05
C ALA A 148 -0.28 0.49 -7.50
N ALA A 149 -0.82 1.50 -8.19
CA ALA A 149 -0.07 2.70 -8.57
C ALA A 149 0.52 3.44 -7.36
N TYR A 150 -0.24 3.51 -6.24
CA TYR A 150 0.28 4.06 -4.99
C TYR A 150 1.39 3.19 -4.38
N GLY A 151 1.29 1.87 -4.52
CA GLY A 151 2.35 0.93 -4.14
C GLY A 151 3.64 1.15 -4.94
N VAL A 152 3.55 1.25 -6.28
CA VAL A 152 4.69 1.59 -7.16
C VAL A 152 5.35 2.89 -6.71
N ALA A 153 4.57 3.96 -6.58
CA ALA A 153 5.08 5.26 -6.15
C ALA A 153 5.75 5.19 -4.77
N GLY A 154 5.16 4.44 -3.84
CA GLY A 154 5.68 4.23 -2.50
C GLY A 154 7.05 3.54 -2.50
N LEU A 155 7.21 2.45 -3.25
CA LEU A 155 8.47 1.73 -3.38
C LEU A 155 9.57 2.59 -3.99
N LEU A 156 9.27 3.27 -5.10
CA LEU A 156 10.24 4.15 -5.77
C LEU A 156 10.67 5.32 -4.85
N ARG A 157 9.76 5.85 -4.05
CA ARG A 157 10.09 6.86 -3.03
C ARG A 157 10.93 6.30 -1.90
N ALA A 158 10.66 5.05 -1.49
CA ALA A 158 11.33 4.41 -0.37
C ALA A 158 12.68 3.77 -0.76
N ARG A 159 13.10 3.81 -2.03
CA ARG A 159 14.27 3.08 -2.54
C ARG A 159 15.55 3.25 -1.71
N LEU A 160 15.83 4.48 -1.22
CA LEU A 160 16.98 4.74 -0.37
C LEU A 160 16.85 4.14 1.04
N VAL A 161 15.62 4.12 1.57
CA VAL A 161 15.34 3.50 2.88
C VAL A 161 15.41 1.99 2.75
N LEU A 162 14.82 1.42 1.70
CA LEU A 162 14.89 0.00 1.38
C LEU A 162 16.35 -0.47 1.22
N GLY A 163 17.17 0.28 0.47
CA GLY A 163 18.60 -0.02 0.32
C GLY A 163 19.34 -0.05 1.66
N ARG A 164 19.08 0.90 2.57
CA ARG A 164 19.66 0.88 3.94
C ARG A 164 19.23 -0.35 4.76
N GLN A 165 18.09 -0.94 4.42
CA GLN A 165 17.58 -2.19 5.01
C GLN A 165 18.09 -3.44 4.28
N GLY A 166 18.99 -3.29 3.28
CA GLY A 166 19.47 -4.39 2.45
C GLY A 166 18.41 -4.95 1.50
N ARG A 167 17.43 -4.13 1.11
CA ARG A 167 16.27 -4.54 0.32
C ARG A 167 16.22 -3.82 -1.03
N ALA A 168 15.97 -4.60 -2.08
CA ALA A 168 15.72 -4.10 -3.43
C ALA A 168 14.61 -4.96 -4.08
N PRO A 169 13.33 -4.74 -3.74
CA PRO A 169 12.21 -5.54 -4.24
C PRO A 169 11.87 -5.16 -5.70
N TRP A 170 12.84 -5.32 -6.58
CA TRP A 170 12.72 -5.02 -8.01
C TRP A 170 12.65 -6.31 -8.82
N PRO A 171 12.05 -6.32 -10.03
CA PRO A 171 12.03 -7.49 -10.90
C PRO A 171 13.43 -8.03 -11.18
N THR A 172 13.70 -9.31 -10.88
CA THR A 172 15.06 -9.89 -10.95
C THR A 172 15.54 -10.10 -12.38
N ASP A 173 14.62 -10.36 -13.34
CA ASP A 173 14.95 -10.38 -14.78
C ASP A 173 15.48 -9.03 -15.28
N HIS A 174 14.90 -7.92 -14.81
CA HIS A 174 15.35 -6.57 -15.16
C HIS A 174 16.68 -6.22 -14.49
N LEU A 175 16.90 -6.65 -13.23
CA LEU A 175 18.19 -6.49 -12.58
C LEU A 175 19.27 -7.30 -13.31
N ALA A 176 18.97 -8.55 -13.68
CA ALA A 176 19.90 -9.40 -14.44
C ALA A 176 20.27 -8.79 -15.81
N ALA A 177 19.32 -8.15 -16.50
CA ALA A 177 19.58 -7.43 -17.75
C ALA A 177 20.53 -6.23 -17.57
N LEU A 178 20.71 -5.74 -16.34
CA LEU A 178 21.66 -4.69 -15.97
C LEU A 178 22.98 -5.24 -15.38
N ASP A 179 23.21 -6.55 -15.47
CA ASP A 179 24.32 -7.24 -14.79
C ASP A 179 24.38 -6.89 -13.29
N MET A 180 23.22 -6.93 -12.63
CA MET A 180 23.07 -6.52 -11.22
C MET A 180 22.26 -7.57 -10.43
N THR A 181 22.66 -7.82 -9.18
CA THR A 181 21.87 -8.59 -8.23
C THR A 181 21.01 -7.68 -7.35
N ALA A 182 20.02 -8.26 -6.66
CA ALA A 182 19.20 -7.51 -5.71
C ALA A 182 20.04 -6.91 -4.56
N GLU A 183 21.07 -7.64 -4.10
CA GLU A 183 22.01 -7.16 -3.07
C GLU A 183 22.82 -5.96 -3.56
N ALA A 184 23.29 -6.00 -4.81
CA ALA A 184 24.01 -4.87 -5.41
C ALA A 184 23.12 -3.64 -5.58
N ALA A 185 21.86 -3.85 -6.02
CA ALA A 185 20.87 -2.78 -6.14
C ALA A 185 20.47 -2.19 -4.78
N ALA A 186 20.46 -3.01 -3.73
CA ALA A 186 20.21 -2.54 -2.35
C ALA A 186 21.42 -1.77 -1.80
N ALA A 187 22.65 -2.23 -2.08
CA ALA A 187 23.88 -1.58 -1.62
C ALA A 187 24.07 -0.19 -2.23
N ASP A 188 23.72 0.00 -3.50
CA ASP A 188 23.71 1.31 -4.15
C ASP A 188 22.38 1.55 -4.91
N PRO A 189 21.34 2.02 -4.22
CA PRO A 189 20.05 2.33 -4.86
C PRO A 189 20.11 3.60 -5.74
N THR A 190 21.27 4.24 -5.87
CA THR A 190 21.51 5.41 -6.71
C THR A 190 22.33 5.09 -7.97
N ASP A 191 22.75 3.83 -8.15
CA ASP A 191 23.48 3.39 -9.33
C ASP A 191 22.78 3.86 -10.62
N ALA A 192 23.55 4.44 -11.52
CA ALA A 192 23.03 5.04 -12.76
C ALA A 192 22.27 4.03 -13.63
N ARG A 193 22.64 2.74 -13.57
CA ARG A 193 21.99 1.65 -14.31
C ARG A 193 20.54 1.43 -13.87
N LEU A 194 20.21 1.72 -12.60
CA LEU A 194 18.84 1.59 -12.07
C LEU A 194 17.91 2.70 -12.56
N ARG A 195 18.42 3.77 -13.16
CA ARG A 195 17.60 4.91 -13.60
C ARG A 195 16.52 4.50 -14.59
N ASP A 196 16.90 3.73 -15.61
CA ASP A 196 15.98 3.31 -16.67
C ASP A 196 14.98 2.27 -16.14
N LEU A 197 15.42 1.38 -15.24
CA LEU A 197 14.52 0.46 -14.53
C LEU A 197 13.48 1.25 -13.73
N PHE A 198 13.88 2.22 -12.92
CA PHE A 198 12.93 3.01 -12.12
C PHE A 198 12.01 3.85 -13.01
N ALA A 199 12.46 4.33 -14.16
CA ALA A 199 11.61 5.00 -15.13
C ALA A 199 10.55 4.04 -15.71
N HIS A 200 10.95 2.81 -16.04
CA HIS A 200 10.06 1.77 -16.53
C HIS A 200 9.03 1.36 -15.48
N LEU A 201 9.46 1.10 -14.23
CA LEU A 201 8.52 0.80 -13.13
C LEU A 201 7.56 1.97 -12.87
N ALA A 202 8.00 3.22 -13.00
CA ALA A 202 7.13 4.37 -12.88
C ALA A 202 6.10 4.44 -14.04
N GLU A 203 6.45 3.95 -15.25
CA GLU A 203 5.51 3.83 -16.37
C GLU A 203 4.42 2.80 -16.08
N GLU A 204 4.77 1.65 -15.50
CA GLU A 204 3.78 0.67 -15.03
C GLU A 204 2.78 1.30 -14.06
N GLY A 205 3.26 2.08 -13.08
CA GLY A 205 2.39 2.81 -12.17
C GLY A 205 1.49 3.83 -12.87
N ARG A 206 1.97 4.50 -13.93
CA ARG A 206 1.14 5.39 -14.78
C ARG A 206 0.13 4.61 -15.60
N GLY A 207 0.51 3.42 -16.11
CA GLY A 207 -0.37 2.47 -16.80
C GLY A 207 -1.56 2.08 -15.93
N PHE A 208 -1.34 1.69 -14.68
CA PHE A 208 -2.41 1.41 -13.71
C PHE A 208 -3.36 2.59 -13.53
N LEU A 209 -2.83 3.82 -13.41
CA LEU A 209 -3.68 5.01 -13.30
C LEU A 209 -4.47 5.29 -14.59
N ALA A 210 -3.89 5.04 -15.76
CA ALA A 210 -4.56 5.23 -17.04
C ALA A 210 -5.71 4.20 -17.22
N GLU A 211 -5.47 2.95 -16.90
CA GLU A 211 -6.49 1.89 -16.91
C GLU A 211 -7.62 2.20 -15.90
N ALA A 212 -7.27 2.64 -14.70
CA ALA A 212 -8.26 3.00 -13.68
C ALA A 212 -9.18 4.15 -14.08
N ARG A 213 -8.77 5.01 -15.02
CA ARG A 213 -9.55 6.18 -15.47
C ARG A 213 -10.74 5.82 -16.36
N VAL A 214 -10.67 4.69 -17.06
CA VAL A 214 -11.76 4.21 -17.93
C VAL A 214 -12.76 3.33 -17.20
N LEU A 215 -12.48 2.98 -15.95
CA LEU A 215 -13.37 2.22 -15.08
C LEU A 215 -14.31 3.14 -14.30
N PRO A 216 -15.44 2.61 -13.78
CA PRO A 216 -16.38 3.38 -12.97
C PRO A 216 -15.67 4.08 -11.80
N ALA A 217 -16.04 5.34 -11.56
CA ALA A 217 -15.50 6.11 -10.45
C ALA A 217 -16.08 5.63 -9.11
N PRO A 218 -15.32 5.66 -8.01
CA PRO A 218 -15.85 5.35 -6.70
C PRO A 218 -16.94 6.38 -6.30
N PRO A 219 -18.00 5.95 -5.63
CA PRO A 219 -18.99 6.88 -5.10
C PRO A 219 -18.35 7.81 -4.05
N ARG A 220 -18.94 9.00 -3.86
CA ARG A 220 -18.39 10.01 -2.93
C ARG A 220 -18.12 9.45 -1.53
N ALA A 221 -18.97 8.56 -1.03
CA ALA A 221 -18.80 7.91 0.26
C ALA A 221 -17.54 7.04 0.35
N ALA A 222 -17.05 6.54 -0.79
CA ALA A 222 -15.86 5.68 -0.88
C ALA A 222 -14.62 6.41 -1.42
N ILE A 223 -14.69 7.73 -1.61
CA ILE A 223 -13.58 8.50 -2.20
C ILE A 223 -12.28 8.34 -1.42
N ALA A 224 -12.35 8.18 -0.09
CA ALA A 224 -11.20 8.01 0.79
C ALA A 224 -10.29 6.84 0.36
N ALA A 225 -10.86 5.75 -0.17
CA ALA A 225 -10.09 4.60 -0.66
C ALA A 225 -9.29 4.91 -1.95
N ALA A 226 -9.72 5.89 -2.74
CA ALA A 226 -9.08 6.27 -4.00
C ALA A 226 -8.07 7.42 -3.85
N LEU A 227 -8.19 8.24 -2.80
CA LEU A 227 -7.36 9.45 -2.62
C LEU A 227 -5.84 9.20 -2.62
N PRO A 228 -5.29 8.07 -2.14
CA PRO A 228 -3.84 7.80 -2.25
C PRO A 228 -3.33 7.89 -3.69
N ALA A 229 -4.16 7.60 -4.71
CA ALA A 229 -3.79 7.71 -6.12
C ALA A 229 -3.48 9.17 -6.56
N VAL A 230 -3.99 10.17 -5.85
CA VAL A 230 -3.64 11.58 -6.11
C VAL A 230 -2.16 11.81 -5.84
N LEU A 231 -1.64 11.23 -4.74
CA LEU A 231 -0.22 11.28 -4.39
C LEU A 231 0.61 10.47 -5.38
N ALA A 232 0.16 9.24 -5.70
CA ALA A 232 0.81 8.39 -6.69
C ALA A 232 1.00 9.12 -8.03
N ARG A 233 -0.04 9.76 -8.55
CA ARG A 233 0.02 10.53 -9.80
C ARG A 233 1.06 11.64 -9.75
N ARG A 234 1.17 12.34 -8.62
CA ARG A 234 2.14 13.42 -8.43
C ARG A 234 3.57 12.88 -8.36
N ASP A 235 3.79 11.80 -7.60
CA ASP A 235 5.09 11.16 -7.46
C ASP A 235 5.59 10.60 -8.79
N LEU A 236 4.76 9.82 -9.49
CA LEU A 236 5.12 9.16 -10.75
C LEU A 236 5.40 10.12 -11.91
N ARG A 237 4.90 11.37 -11.85
CA ARG A 237 5.25 12.40 -12.84
C ARG A 237 6.70 12.85 -12.76
N HIS A 238 7.31 12.75 -11.58
CA HIS A 238 8.65 13.29 -11.32
C HIS A 238 9.70 12.18 -11.16
N MET A 239 9.29 10.90 -11.22
CA MET A 239 10.23 9.78 -11.19
C MET A 239 10.92 9.60 -12.55
N PRO A 240 12.21 9.17 -12.57
CA PRO A 240 13.08 8.75 -11.44
C PRO A 240 13.93 9.87 -10.83
N SER A 241 13.74 11.12 -11.22
CA SER A 241 14.70 12.22 -11.03
C SER A 241 14.72 12.84 -9.62
N VAL A 242 13.85 12.42 -8.70
CA VAL A 242 13.69 13.15 -7.43
C VAL A 242 14.03 12.27 -6.24
N ASP A 243 14.92 12.75 -5.40
CA ASP A 243 15.07 12.25 -4.04
C ASP A 243 13.75 12.37 -3.30
N PRO A 244 13.34 11.33 -2.54
CA PRO A 244 12.10 11.33 -1.83
C PRO A 244 12.06 12.48 -0.81
N ARG A 245 11.30 13.51 -1.14
CA ARG A 245 11.09 14.64 -0.23
C ARG A 245 9.90 14.33 0.69
N PRO A 246 9.90 14.85 1.93
CA PRO A 246 8.70 14.84 2.76
C PRO A 246 7.51 15.46 2.02
N ARG A 247 6.29 14.97 2.31
CA ARG A 247 5.06 15.53 1.73
C ARG A 247 4.94 17.02 2.02
N GLY A 248 4.90 17.80 0.94
CA GLY A 248 4.74 19.25 1.02
C GLY A 248 3.28 19.67 1.20
N LEU A 249 3.09 20.97 1.42
CA LEU A 249 1.75 21.57 1.48
C LEU A 249 0.96 21.33 0.19
N GLY A 250 1.62 21.38 -0.99
CA GLY A 250 0.99 21.14 -2.28
C GLY A 250 0.42 19.72 -2.43
N ASP A 251 1.04 18.70 -1.81
CA ASP A 251 0.53 17.33 -1.82
C ASP A 251 -0.74 17.22 -0.96
N ARG A 252 -0.70 17.81 0.24
CA ARG A 252 -1.84 17.83 1.15
C ARG A 252 -3.03 18.59 0.54
N LEU A 253 -2.79 19.74 -0.07
CA LEU A 253 -3.82 20.52 -0.76
C LEU A 253 -4.42 19.74 -1.95
N ALA A 254 -3.60 19.02 -2.72
CA ALA A 254 -4.09 18.20 -3.83
C ALA A 254 -5.04 17.09 -3.34
N VAL A 255 -4.68 16.37 -2.27
CA VAL A 255 -5.56 15.35 -1.66
C VAL A 255 -6.82 15.99 -1.10
N THR A 256 -6.69 17.11 -0.37
CA THR A 256 -7.83 17.82 0.20
C THR A 256 -8.80 18.29 -0.88
N PHE A 257 -8.29 18.90 -1.94
CA PHE A 257 -9.13 19.36 -3.06
C PHE A 257 -9.84 18.19 -3.75
N ALA A 258 -9.12 17.09 -4.04
CA ALA A 258 -9.71 15.90 -4.64
C ALA A 258 -10.80 15.30 -3.75
N GLY A 259 -10.55 15.21 -2.41
CA GLY A 259 -11.52 14.71 -1.44
C GLY A 259 -12.77 15.59 -1.34
N LEU A 260 -12.63 16.91 -1.33
CA LEU A 260 -13.76 17.85 -1.31
C LEU A 260 -14.57 17.78 -2.62
N MET A 261 -13.90 17.67 -3.76
CA MET A 261 -14.56 17.52 -5.07
C MET A 261 -15.15 16.13 -5.30
N GLY A 262 -14.74 15.11 -4.52
CA GLY A 262 -15.16 13.72 -4.73
C GLY A 262 -14.65 13.13 -6.05
N ARG A 263 -13.47 13.54 -6.50
CA ARG A 263 -12.87 13.14 -7.79
C ARG A 263 -11.36 12.84 -7.64
N VAL A 264 -10.89 11.76 -8.29
CA VAL A 264 -9.49 11.33 -8.31
C VAL A 264 -8.99 11.14 -9.74
#